data_092a56d3a8de0aee0e707ff3b267c47d
#
_entry.id   092a56d3a8de0aee0e707ff3b267c47d
#
_cell.length_a   1.000
_cell.length_b   1.000
_cell.length_c   1.000
_cell.angle_alpha   90.00
_cell.angle_beta   90.00
_cell.angle_gamma   90.00
#
_symmetry.space_group_name_H-M   'P 1'
#
loop_
_entity.id
_entity.type
_entity.pdbx_description
1 polymer ?
#
loop_
_entity_poly.entity_id
_entity_poly.type
_entity_poly.pdbx_seq_one_letter_code
_entity_poly.pdbx_strand_id
1 'polypeptide(L)'
;MSLWKKAHEMNGNECDFITLYHNPNQSDAGICLNLPLISTDAWYLKYRHQYYKYYRGELGDYQEKEGFPPTWEPNSLFEKLFFITRDWIWYYYIDPAINKYNLLDYDIYHFEWGLDLYRDCRFAKKLSIKGKPIICTYHGQDMRTRGVIKDMDKISNLNLTSELDLINKHPNINYLFLPFETENFKVEKKISSPLRICHSPTNRYYKGSDDIIEICNDLDKNGQIEFVLIEGKTHNEVLDIKKSCDIYIDQIHNRGGWGYGMNSVESLSMGLVCLTELVEEYQNFIPDHPFIMIKKESLKKTILELIQNKESLINKKIESRDWVKKYHGISSVTESLYSYYEEKSWIK
;
A
#
# COMPACT_ATOMS: atom_id res chain seq x y z
N MET A 1 -2.29 -8.09 -2.84
CA MET A 1 -3.40 -8.82 -3.49
C MET A 1 -3.34 -10.32 -3.24
N SER A 2 -2.21 -11.02 -3.39
CA SER A 2 -2.07 -12.42 -2.96
C SER A 2 -2.43 -12.66 -1.50
N LEU A 3 -2.17 -11.66 -0.63
CA LEU A 3 -2.54 -11.73 0.78
C LEU A 3 -4.06 -11.73 1.02
N TRP A 4 -4.84 -11.01 0.23
CA TRP A 4 -6.30 -11.06 0.29
C TRP A 4 -6.83 -12.43 -0.14
N LYS A 5 -6.30 -13.01 -1.22
CA LYS A 5 -6.65 -14.39 -1.62
C LYS A 5 -6.38 -15.35 -0.46
N LYS A 6 -5.18 -15.31 0.11
CA LYS A 6 -4.81 -16.13 1.27
C LYS A 6 -5.74 -15.91 2.48
N ALA A 7 -6.09 -14.65 2.75
CA ALA A 7 -6.98 -14.28 3.84
C ALA A 7 -8.38 -14.92 3.69
N HIS A 8 -8.95 -14.88 2.50
CA HIS A 8 -10.24 -15.50 2.20
C HIS A 8 -10.16 -17.03 2.26
N GLU A 9 -9.12 -17.64 1.69
CA GLU A 9 -8.92 -19.09 1.70
C GLU A 9 -8.71 -19.64 3.11
N MET A 10 -8.01 -18.92 3.99
CA MET A 10 -7.86 -19.29 5.40
C MET A 10 -9.21 -19.33 6.16
N ASN A 11 -10.21 -18.59 5.69
CA ASN A 11 -11.57 -18.59 6.23
C ASN A 11 -12.52 -19.55 5.47
N GLY A 12 -11.98 -20.46 4.66
CA GLY A 12 -12.75 -21.48 3.95
C GLY A 12 -13.51 -20.99 2.71
N ASN A 13 -13.18 -19.79 2.21
CA ASN A 13 -13.79 -19.22 1.01
C ASN A 13 -12.92 -19.46 -0.23
N GLU A 14 -13.56 -19.68 -1.38
CA GLU A 14 -12.89 -19.66 -2.68
C GLU A 14 -12.62 -18.22 -3.09
N CYS A 15 -11.40 -17.92 -3.49
CA CYS A 15 -11.01 -16.58 -3.91
C CYS A 15 -10.11 -16.63 -5.13
N ASP A 16 -10.52 -15.99 -6.21
CA ASP A 16 -9.68 -15.77 -7.37
C ASP A 16 -9.25 -14.32 -7.50
N PHE A 17 -8.02 -14.16 -7.91
CA PHE A 17 -7.37 -12.89 -8.13
C PHE A 17 -7.03 -12.70 -9.59
N ILE A 18 -7.51 -11.60 -10.18
CA ILE A 18 -7.34 -11.31 -11.60
C ILE A 18 -6.42 -10.13 -11.81
N THR A 19 -5.42 -10.30 -12.67
CA THR A 19 -4.53 -9.23 -13.13
C THR A 19 -4.70 -8.96 -14.61
N LEU A 20 -4.54 -7.68 -15.00
CA LEU A 20 -4.68 -7.27 -16.40
C LEU A 20 -3.45 -7.61 -17.24
N TYR A 21 -2.27 -7.61 -16.59
CA TYR A 21 -0.98 -7.88 -17.23
C TYR A 21 -0.01 -8.53 -16.24
N HIS A 22 1.00 -9.20 -16.78
CA HIS A 22 2.06 -9.79 -15.95
C HIS A 22 2.98 -8.71 -15.39
N ASN A 23 3.22 -8.78 -14.09
CA ASN A 23 4.24 -7.95 -13.43
C ASN A 23 5.31 -8.89 -12.84
N PRO A 24 6.56 -8.83 -13.32
CA PRO A 24 7.63 -9.72 -12.86
C PRO A 24 7.96 -9.60 -11.36
N ASN A 25 7.56 -8.49 -10.74
CA ASN A 25 7.76 -8.28 -9.31
C ASN A 25 6.58 -8.74 -8.44
N GLN A 26 5.53 -9.31 -9.03
CA GLN A 26 4.38 -9.86 -8.30
C GLN A 26 4.38 -11.38 -8.39
N SER A 27 4.00 -12.05 -7.29
CA SER A 27 3.84 -13.50 -7.28
C SER A 27 2.70 -13.93 -8.21
N ASP A 28 2.87 -15.08 -8.88
CA ASP A 28 1.91 -15.69 -9.82
C ASP A 28 0.63 -16.23 -9.15
N ALA A 29 0.14 -15.58 -8.12
CA ALA A 29 -0.95 -16.09 -7.29
C ALA A 29 -2.35 -15.95 -7.92
N GLY A 30 -2.48 -15.52 -9.19
CA GLY A 30 -3.77 -15.20 -9.79
C GLY A 30 -3.87 -15.51 -11.28
N ILE A 31 -5.07 -15.23 -11.81
CA ILE A 31 -5.37 -15.35 -13.25
C ILE A 31 -4.87 -14.09 -13.96
N CYS A 32 -3.86 -14.22 -14.80
CA CYS A 32 -3.36 -13.10 -15.61
C CYS A 32 -4.02 -13.10 -16.99
N LEU A 33 -4.69 -12.00 -17.35
CA LEU A 33 -5.39 -11.85 -18.64
C LEU A 33 -4.45 -11.48 -19.78
N ASN A 34 -3.22 -11.04 -19.50
CA ASN A 34 -2.21 -10.63 -20.49
C ASN A 34 -2.78 -9.67 -21.56
N LEU A 35 -3.49 -8.63 -21.10
CA LEU A 35 -4.17 -7.70 -22.01
C LEU A 35 -3.17 -6.85 -22.80
N PRO A 36 -3.43 -6.60 -24.11
CA PRO A 36 -2.61 -5.71 -24.93
C PRO A 36 -2.78 -4.24 -24.50
N LEU A 37 -1.90 -3.36 -25.01
CA LEU A 37 -1.92 -1.91 -24.76
C LEU A 37 -1.71 -1.51 -23.29
N ILE A 38 -1.16 -2.42 -22.48
CA ILE A 38 -0.67 -2.16 -21.14
C ILE A 38 0.63 -2.94 -20.96
N SER A 39 1.66 -2.31 -20.41
CA SER A 39 2.98 -2.94 -20.26
C SER A 39 3.72 -2.37 -19.07
N THR A 40 4.65 -3.16 -18.54
CA THR A 40 5.69 -2.74 -17.58
C THR A 40 7.01 -2.37 -18.26
N ASP A 41 7.07 -2.41 -19.59
CA ASP A 41 8.28 -2.06 -20.33
C ASP A 41 8.72 -0.62 -20.06
N ALA A 42 10.01 -0.40 -19.93
CA ALA A 42 10.59 0.90 -19.56
C ALA A 42 10.17 2.02 -20.52
N TRP A 43 10.08 1.74 -21.83
CA TRP A 43 9.64 2.72 -22.83
C TRP A 43 8.19 3.15 -22.62
N TYR A 44 7.28 2.18 -22.38
CA TYR A 44 5.86 2.46 -22.14
C TYR A 44 5.67 3.27 -20.85
N LEU A 45 6.33 2.84 -19.77
CA LEU A 45 6.29 3.55 -18.48
C LEU A 45 6.84 4.97 -18.60
N LYS A 46 7.92 5.18 -19.39
CA LYS A 46 8.51 6.51 -19.64
C LYS A 46 7.50 7.44 -20.34
N TYR A 47 6.88 7.01 -21.45
CA TYR A 47 5.89 7.81 -22.16
C TYR A 47 4.64 8.08 -21.32
N ARG A 48 4.14 7.06 -20.64
CA ARG A 48 3.03 7.20 -19.71
C ARG A 48 3.35 8.19 -18.59
N HIS A 49 4.54 8.11 -18.01
CA HIS A 49 4.99 9.05 -16.98
C HIS A 49 5.06 10.48 -17.51
N GLN A 50 5.65 10.70 -18.68
CA GLN A 50 5.73 12.02 -19.31
C GLN A 50 4.34 12.61 -19.60
N TYR A 51 3.41 11.80 -20.10
CA TYR A 51 2.03 12.22 -20.34
C TYR A 51 1.35 12.69 -19.05
N TYR A 52 1.43 11.91 -18.00
CA TYR A 52 0.80 12.30 -16.74
C TYR A 52 1.52 13.42 -16.00
N LYS A 53 2.85 13.53 -16.13
CA LYS A 53 3.62 14.66 -15.62
C LYS A 53 3.12 15.98 -16.22
N TYR A 54 2.81 16.01 -17.50
CA TYR A 54 2.26 17.21 -18.17
C TYR A 54 0.94 17.67 -17.54
N TYR A 55 0.07 16.75 -17.13
CA TYR A 55 -1.24 17.08 -16.56
C TYR A 55 -1.26 17.23 -15.03
N ARG A 56 -0.31 16.64 -14.32
CA ARG A 56 -0.31 16.57 -12.85
C ARG A 56 0.82 17.33 -12.17
N GLY A 57 1.80 17.79 -12.91
CA GLY A 57 3.00 18.39 -12.37
C GLY A 57 4.15 17.40 -12.09
N GLU A 58 5.24 17.93 -11.58
CA GLU A 58 6.44 17.17 -11.20
C GLU A 58 6.33 16.60 -9.79
N LEU A 59 7.27 15.70 -9.48
CA LEU A 59 7.41 15.16 -8.14
C LEU A 59 7.62 16.28 -7.13
N GLY A 60 6.75 16.38 -6.13
CA GLY A 60 6.76 17.46 -5.14
C GLY A 60 5.79 18.60 -5.43
N ASP A 61 5.37 18.79 -6.69
CA ASP A 61 4.41 19.82 -7.12
C ASP A 61 3.08 19.21 -7.58
N TYR A 62 2.77 18.00 -7.09
CA TYR A 62 1.51 17.36 -7.45
C TYR A 62 0.32 18.22 -7.05
N GLN A 63 -0.45 18.63 -8.06
CA GLN A 63 -1.76 19.19 -7.83
C GLN A 63 -2.72 18.05 -7.47
N GLU A 64 -3.22 18.08 -6.26
CA GLU A 64 -4.29 17.18 -5.86
C GLU A 64 -5.56 17.53 -6.63
N LYS A 65 -6.29 16.49 -7.01
CA LYS A 65 -7.54 16.67 -7.74
C LYS A 65 -8.63 17.15 -6.80
N GLU A 66 -9.31 18.23 -7.17
CA GLU A 66 -10.43 18.79 -6.44
C GLU A 66 -11.69 17.91 -6.53
N GLY A 67 -12.56 18.03 -5.51
CA GLY A 67 -13.84 17.35 -5.45
C GLY A 67 -14.03 16.51 -4.19
N PHE A 68 -15.31 16.14 -3.90
CA PHE A 68 -15.66 15.31 -2.75
C PHE A 68 -16.74 14.26 -3.16
N PRO A 69 -16.32 13.07 -3.62
CA PRO A 69 -14.95 12.66 -3.91
C PRO A 69 -14.40 13.32 -5.19
N PRO A 70 -13.04 13.42 -5.32
CA PRO A 70 -12.45 13.84 -6.57
C PRO A 70 -12.77 12.82 -7.65
N THR A 71 -13.29 13.27 -8.80
CA THR A 71 -13.80 12.39 -9.86
C THR A 71 -12.87 12.36 -11.07
N TRP A 72 -12.60 11.18 -11.60
CA TRP A 72 -11.80 11.01 -12.82
C TRP A 72 -12.56 11.51 -14.05
N GLU A 73 -11.85 12.26 -14.87
CA GLU A 73 -12.21 12.61 -16.24
C GLU A 73 -10.99 12.48 -17.13
N PRO A 74 -11.18 12.14 -18.43
CA PRO A 74 -10.06 12.12 -19.37
C PRO A 74 -9.40 13.50 -19.46
N ASN A 75 -8.08 13.56 -19.35
CA ASN A 75 -7.33 14.82 -19.44
C ASN A 75 -7.36 15.42 -20.87
N SER A 76 -7.69 14.62 -21.87
CA SER A 76 -7.74 15.03 -23.28
C SER A 76 -8.68 14.14 -24.10
N LEU A 77 -9.05 14.63 -25.29
CA LEU A 77 -9.78 13.83 -26.27
C LEU A 77 -8.98 12.58 -26.70
N PHE A 78 -7.66 12.71 -26.75
CA PHE A 78 -6.76 11.59 -27.05
C PHE A 78 -6.88 10.50 -25.97
N GLU A 79 -6.83 10.84 -24.70
CA GLU A 79 -6.99 9.87 -23.62
C GLU A 79 -8.38 9.20 -23.66
N LYS A 80 -9.42 9.98 -23.93
CA LYS A 80 -10.78 9.45 -24.09
C LYS A 80 -10.86 8.42 -25.21
N LEU A 81 -10.34 8.76 -26.39
CA LEU A 81 -10.34 7.86 -27.54
C LEU A 81 -9.46 6.63 -27.30
N PHE A 82 -8.32 6.81 -26.64
CA PHE A 82 -7.45 5.71 -26.25
C PHE A 82 -8.20 4.69 -25.39
N PHE A 83 -8.90 5.12 -24.35
CA PHE A 83 -9.64 4.18 -23.50
C PHE A 83 -10.80 3.50 -24.22
N ILE A 84 -11.52 4.20 -25.11
CA ILE A 84 -12.58 3.61 -25.91
C ILE A 84 -12.00 2.51 -26.83
N THR A 85 -10.93 2.81 -27.57
CA THR A 85 -10.28 1.86 -28.48
C THR A 85 -9.69 0.68 -27.72
N ARG A 86 -9.03 0.96 -26.58
CA ARG A 86 -8.47 -0.08 -25.72
C ARG A 86 -9.57 -1.03 -25.24
N ASP A 87 -10.66 -0.51 -24.71
CA ASP A 87 -11.75 -1.32 -24.16
C ASP A 87 -12.48 -2.12 -25.26
N TRP A 88 -12.54 -1.61 -26.48
CA TRP A 88 -13.02 -2.36 -27.63
C TRP A 88 -12.10 -3.53 -27.99
N ILE A 89 -10.76 -3.33 -27.97
CA ILE A 89 -9.79 -4.41 -28.20
C ILE A 89 -9.85 -5.41 -27.04
N TRP A 90 -9.91 -4.93 -25.78
CA TRP A 90 -9.94 -5.77 -24.60
C TRP A 90 -11.18 -6.66 -24.51
N TYR A 91 -12.28 -6.26 -25.13
CA TYR A 91 -13.49 -7.09 -25.21
C TYR A 91 -13.19 -8.50 -25.74
N TYR A 92 -12.33 -8.63 -26.74
CA TYR A 92 -11.98 -9.93 -27.33
C TYR A 92 -11.13 -10.83 -26.42
N TYR A 93 -10.57 -10.29 -25.36
CA TYR A 93 -9.79 -11.02 -24.36
C TYR A 93 -10.58 -11.25 -23.08
N ILE A 94 -11.27 -10.23 -22.61
CA ILE A 94 -11.98 -10.24 -21.33
C ILE A 94 -13.26 -11.07 -21.39
N ASP A 95 -14.06 -10.92 -22.44
CA ASP A 95 -15.35 -11.62 -22.54
C ASP A 95 -15.17 -13.17 -22.59
N PRO A 96 -14.22 -13.75 -23.35
CA PRO A 96 -13.88 -15.15 -23.23
C PRO A 96 -13.35 -15.55 -21.85
N ALA A 97 -12.58 -14.70 -21.19
CA ALA A 97 -12.05 -14.98 -19.85
C ALA A 97 -13.16 -15.01 -18.80
N ILE A 98 -14.14 -14.10 -18.89
CA ILE A 98 -15.32 -14.11 -18.01
C ILE A 98 -16.01 -15.47 -18.05
N ASN A 99 -16.22 -16.03 -19.25
CA ASN A 99 -16.86 -17.34 -19.43
C ASN A 99 -15.94 -18.49 -19.00
N LYS A 100 -14.65 -18.42 -19.39
CA LYS A 100 -13.67 -19.49 -19.08
C LYS A 100 -13.47 -19.69 -17.58
N TYR A 101 -13.46 -18.60 -16.82
CA TYR A 101 -13.19 -18.61 -15.39
C TYR A 101 -14.45 -18.40 -14.54
N ASN A 102 -15.64 -18.44 -15.14
CA ASN A 102 -16.92 -18.25 -14.46
C ASN A 102 -16.97 -16.98 -13.61
N LEU A 103 -16.40 -15.88 -14.12
CA LEU A 103 -16.23 -14.64 -13.34
C LEU A 103 -17.53 -13.93 -12.94
N LEU A 104 -18.70 -14.45 -13.27
CA LEU A 104 -20.00 -13.93 -12.85
C LEU A 104 -20.64 -14.72 -11.71
N ASP A 105 -20.00 -15.78 -11.24
CA ASP A 105 -20.61 -16.73 -10.30
C ASP A 105 -20.16 -16.56 -8.86
N TYR A 106 -19.20 -15.67 -8.60
CA TYR A 106 -18.78 -15.32 -7.24
C TYR A 106 -19.88 -14.54 -6.51
N ASP A 107 -19.84 -14.60 -5.16
CA ASP A 107 -20.80 -13.92 -4.30
C ASP A 107 -20.43 -12.46 -4.07
N ILE A 108 -19.14 -12.13 -3.92
CA ILE A 108 -18.61 -10.79 -3.61
C ILE A 108 -17.49 -10.44 -4.59
N TYR A 109 -17.43 -9.19 -5.02
CA TYR A 109 -16.42 -8.69 -5.97
C TYR A 109 -15.66 -7.52 -5.36
N HIS A 110 -14.34 -7.61 -5.37
CA HIS A 110 -13.44 -6.60 -4.83
C HIS A 110 -12.57 -5.99 -5.94
N PHE A 111 -12.71 -4.69 -6.16
CA PHE A 111 -12.00 -3.94 -7.19
C PHE A 111 -10.93 -3.04 -6.56
N GLU A 112 -9.69 -3.35 -6.84
CA GLU A 112 -8.56 -2.53 -6.42
C GLU A 112 -8.48 -1.25 -7.24
N TRP A 113 -8.11 -0.14 -6.60
CA TRP A 113 -8.02 1.18 -7.21
C TRP A 113 -9.36 1.72 -7.71
N GLY A 114 -10.48 1.09 -7.33
CA GLY A 114 -11.79 1.40 -7.89
C GLY A 114 -11.83 1.26 -9.42
N LEU A 115 -11.12 0.27 -9.97
CA LEU A 115 -11.02 0.02 -11.41
C LEU A 115 -11.67 -1.29 -11.80
N ASP A 116 -12.60 -1.22 -12.74
CA ASP A 116 -13.16 -2.36 -13.44
C ASP A 116 -12.22 -2.87 -14.54
N LEU A 117 -12.51 -4.02 -15.09
CA LEU A 117 -11.85 -4.59 -16.28
C LEU A 117 -11.94 -3.63 -17.49
N TYR A 118 -12.98 -2.82 -17.55
CA TYR A 118 -13.21 -1.78 -18.56
C TYR A 118 -13.30 -0.39 -17.93
N ARG A 119 -12.92 0.63 -18.67
CA ARG A 119 -12.99 2.01 -18.18
C ARG A 119 -14.42 2.54 -17.99
N ASP A 120 -15.37 2.01 -18.74
CA ASP A 120 -16.79 2.35 -18.64
C ASP A 120 -17.57 1.55 -17.58
N CYS A 121 -16.87 0.72 -16.82
CA CYS A 121 -17.40 -0.10 -15.72
C CYS A 121 -18.50 -1.10 -16.14
N ARG A 122 -18.48 -1.57 -17.42
CA ARG A 122 -19.55 -2.46 -17.93
C ARG A 122 -19.60 -3.82 -17.24
N PHE A 123 -18.47 -4.35 -16.79
CA PHE A 123 -18.44 -5.61 -16.04
C PHE A 123 -19.05 -5.41 -14.64
N ALA A 124 -18.60 -4.42 -13.90
CA ALA A 124 -19.16 -4.09 -12.56
C ALA A 124 -20.63 -3.70 -12.62
N LYS A 125 -21.08 -2.95 -13.66
CA LYS A 125 -22.51 -2.68 -13.91
C LYS A 125 -23.33 -3.96 -14.09
N LYS A 126 -22.79 -4.94 -14.81
CA LYS A 126 -23.44 -6.25 -14.99
C LYS A 126 -23.57 -7.01 -13.66
N LEU A 127 -22.57 -6.92 -12.80
CA LEU A 127 -22.61 -7.50 -11.45
C LEU A 127 -23.64 -6.79 -10.56
N SER A 128 -23.67 -5.47 -10.58
CA SER A 128 -24.64 -4.65 -9.84
C SER A 128 -26.09 -4.96 -10.23
N ILE A 129 -26.37 -5.12 -11.54
CA ILE A 129 -27.70 -5.54 -12.02
C ILE A 129 -28.08 -6.91 -11.49
N LYS A 130 -27.11 -7.82 -11.30
CA LYS A 130 -27.32 -9.13 -10.70
C LYS A 130 -27.44 -9.11 -9.17
N GLY A 131 -27.36 -7.95 -8.54
CA GLY A 131 -27.42 -7.77 -7.09
C GLY A 131 -26.16 -8.26 -6.37
N LYS A 132 -25.02 -8.41 -7.06
CA LYS A 132 -23.77 -8.87 -6.46
C LYS A 132 -23.11 -7.72 -5.70
N PRO A 133 -22.66 -7.93 -4.44
CA PRO A 133 -21.87 -6.96 -3.68
C PRO A 133 -20.57 -6.55 -4.38
N ILE A 134 -20.32 -5.25 -4.42
CA ILE A 134 -19.16 -4.63 -5.05
C ILE A 134 -18.39 -3.82 -4.00
N ILE A 135 -17.12 -4.12 -3.87
CA ILE A 135 -16.19 -3.44 -2.98
C ILE A 135 -15.14 -2.72 -3.83
N CYS A 136 -14.79 -1.50 -3.44
CA CYS A 136 -13.68 -0.76 -4.02
C CYS A 136 -12.65 -0.43 -2.94
N THR A 137 -11.38 -0.80 -3.13
CA THR A 137 -10.27 -0.27 -2.31
C THR A 137 -9.57 0.84 -3.07
N TYR A 138 -9.41 1.98 -2.40
CA TYR A 138 -8.73 3.16 -2.91
C TYR A 138 -7.40 3.38 -2.19
N HIS A 139 -6.39 3.77 -2.97
CA HIS A 139 -5.05 4.10 -2.50
C HIS A 139 -4.73 5.57 -2.83
N GLY A 140 -3.57 6.06 -2.38
CA GLY A 140 -3.24 7.47 -2.48
C GLY A 140 -3.29 8.06 -3.89
N GLN A 141 -2.61 7.42 -4.84
CA GLN A 141 -2.50 7.96 -6.20
C GLN A 141 -3.84 8.00 -6.95
N ASP A 142 -4.70 7.02 -6.75
CA ASP A 142 -5.99 6.94 -7.43
C ASP A 142 -6.96 8.00 -6.92
N MET A 143 -6.95 8.32 -5.64
CA MET A 143 -7.85 9.33 -5.10
C MET A 143 -7.23 10.74 -5.05
N ARG A 144 -5.92 10.88 -4.76
CA ARG A 144 -5.29 12.22 -4.74
C ARG A 144 -5.10 12.83 -6.12
N THR A 145 -4.79 12.03 -7.15
CA THR A 145 -4.38 12.56 -8.47
C THR A 145 -5.27 12.15 -9.63
N ARG A 146 -5.79 10.93 -9.65
CA ARG A 146 -6.69 10.44 -10.71
C ARG A 146 -8.14 10.86 -10.47
N GLY A 147 -8.60 10.66 -9.28
CA GLY A 147 -10.01 10.67 -8.88
C GLY A 147 -10.70 9.31 -9.07
N VAL A 148 -11.83 9.12 -8.40
CA VAL A 148 -12.68 7.93 -8.52
C VAL A 148 -13.36 7.86 -9.87
N ILE A 149 -13.61 6.66 -10.39
CA ILE A 149 -14.44 6.48 -11.58
C ILE A 149 -15.91 6.61 -11.14
N LYS A 150 -16.57 7.68 -11.56
CA LYS A 150 -17.92 8.06 -11.10
C LYS A 150 -18.94 6.92 -11.18
N ASP A 151 -18.92 6.14 -12.25
CA ASP A 151 -19.86 5.02 -12.43
C ASP A 151 -19.52 3.87 -11.49
N MET A 152 -18.24 3.62 -11.22
CA MET A 152 -17.78 2.61 -10.27
C MET A 152 -18.16 2.98 -8.84
N ASP A 153 -17.91 4.22 -8.47
CA ASP A 153 -18.23 4.75 -7.15
C ASP A 153 -19.73 4.68 -6.82
N LYS A 154 -20.59 4.98 -7.82
CA LYS A 154 -22.05 4.89 -7.66
C LYS A 154 -22.57 3.48 -7.40
N ILE A 155 -21.93 2.46 -7.94
CA ILE A 155 -22.37 1.07 -7.81
C ILE A 155 -21.63 0.31 -6.71
N SER A 156 -20.57 0.89 -6.16
CA SER A 156 -19.84 0.32 -5.03
C SER A 156 -20.71 0.30 -3.78
N ASN A 157 -20.78 -0.86 -3.13
CA ASN A 157 -21.54 -1.05 -1.89
C ASN A 157 -20.68 -0.81 -0.64
N LEU A 158 -19.35 -0.89 -0.80
CA LEU A 158 -18.37 -0.67 0.26
C LEU A 158 -17.09 -0.08 -0.34
N ASN A 159 -16.69 1.08 0.14
CA ASN A 159 -15.42 1.70 -0.20
C ASN A 159 -14.45 1.58 0.98
N LEU A 160 -13.22 1.17 0.70
CA LEU A 160 -12.18 0.92 1.67
C LEU A 160 -10.91 1.71 1.34
N THR A 161 -10.15 2.06 2.35
CA THR A 161 -8.80 2.60 2.23
C THR A 161 -7.94 2.21 3.42
N SER A 162 -6.63 2.14 3.21
CA SER A 162 -5.64 2.02 4.28
C SER A 162 -4.89 3.33 4.55
N GLU A 163 -5.32 4.44 3.95
CA GLU A 163 -4.69 5.74 4.06
C GLU A 163 -5.65 6.73 4.71
N LEU A 164 -5.28 7.27 5.88
CA LEU A 164 -6.16 8.07 6.72
C LEU A 164 -6.65 9.36 6.03
N ASP A 165 -5.76 10.05 5.30
CA ASP A 165 -6.13 11.28 4.59
C ASP A 165 -7.23 11.08 3.54
N LEU A 166 -7.38 9.85 3.01
CA LEU A 166 -8.42 9.55 2.04
C LEU A 166 -9.82 9.45 2.66
N ILE A 167 -9.92 9.25 3.97
CA ILE A 167 -11.20 9.31 4.68
C ILE A 167 -11.82 10.70 4.52
N ASN A 168 -10.98 11.74 4.53
CA ASN A 168 -11.40 13.13 4.38
C ASN A 168 -11.66 13.52 2.91
N LYS A 169 -11.46 12.62 1.95
CA LYS A 169 -11.64 12.87 0.50
C LYS A 169 -12.86 12.19 -0.09
N HIS A 170 -13.56 11.38 0.69
CA HIS A 170 -14.70 10.61 0.20
C HIS A 170 -15.80 10.48 1.26
N PRO A 171 -17.09 10.72 0.91
CA PRO A 171 -18.18 10.73 1.90
C PRO A 171 -18.48 9.36 2.51
N ASN A 172 -18.16 8.27 1.80
CA ASN A 172 -18.53 6.90 2.15
C ASN A 172 -17.32 5.95 1.98
N ILE A 173 -16.24 6.22 2.69
CA ILE A 173 -15.05 5.35 2.69
C ILE A 173 -14.73 4.92 4.12
N ASN A 174 -14.33 3.67 4.28
CA ASN A 174 -13.99 3.09 5.57
C ASN A 174 -12.51 2.75 5.63
N TYR A 175 -11.92 2.86 6.80
CA TYR A 175 -10.54 2.50 7.00
C TYR A 175 -10.39 0.99 7.23
N LEU A 176 -9.40 0.40 6.55
CA LEU A 176 -9.02 -0.98 6.76
C LEU A 176 -7.49 -1.09 6.71
N PHE A 177 -6.89 -1.65 7.75
CA PHE A 177 -5.45 -1.90 7.75
C PHE A 177 -5.05 -2.85 6.61
N LEU A 178 -3.86 -2.66 6.05
CA LEU A 178 -3.31 -3.58 5.04
C LEU A 178 -2.91 -4.90 5.71
N PRO A 179 -3.33 -6.06 5.18
CA PRO A 179 -2.92 -7.35 5.72
C PRO A 179 -1.44 -7.62 5.46
N PHE A 180 -0.78 -8.27 6.41
CA PHE A 180 0.59 -8.71 6.28
C PHE A 180 0.82 -10.07 6.94
N GLU A 181 1.75 -10.88 6.36
CA GLU A 181 2.11 -12.19 6.89
C GLU A 181 3.06 -12.08 8.09
N THR A 182 2.54 -11.56 9.18
CA THR A 182 3.34 -11.31 10.37
C THR A 182 3.98 -12.58 10.94
N GLU A 183 3.38 -13.75 10.78
CA GLU A 183 3.85 -15.02 11.35
C GLU A 183 5.14 -15.54 10.68
N ASN A 184 5.49 -15.05 9.50
CA ASN A 184 6.70 -15.46 8.78
C ASN A 184 8.00 -14.94 9.40
N PHE A 185 7.91 -14.05 10.40
CA PHE A 185 9.06 -13.43 11.03
C PHE A 185 9.16 -13.75 12.51
N LYS A 186 10.40 -13.91 12.98
CA LYS A 186 10.71 -14.08 14.40
C LYS A 186 11.42 -12.83 14.90
N VAL A 187 11.09 -12.43 16.12
CA VAL A 187 11.77 -11.31 16.78
C VAL A 187 13.11 -11.77 17.32
N GLU A 188 14.18 -11.15 16.84
CA GLU A 188 15.50 -11.32 17.43
C GLU A 188 15.63 -10.45 18.69
N LYS A 189 15.80 -11.09 19.85
CA LYS A 189 15.96 -10.39 21.14
C LYS A 189 17.37 -9.83 21.35
N LYS A 190 18.31 -10.22 20.48
CA LYS A 190 19.69 -9.72 20.55
C LYS A 190 19.75 -8.32 19.94
N ILE A 191 20.49 -7.43 20.60
CA ILE A 191 20.80 -6.08 20.11
C ILE A 191 22.24 -6.05 19.63
N SER A 192 22.45 -5.47 18.46
CA SER A 192 23.77 -5.34 17.83
C SER A 192 24.65 -4.32 18.60
N SER A 193 25.95 -4.47 18.50
CA SER A 193 26.90 -3.52 19.07
C SER A 193 28.05 -3.29 18.07
N PRO A 194 28.11 -2.15 17.39
CA PRO A 194 27.18 -1.01 17.47
C PRO A 194 25.75 -1.35 17.02
N LEU A 195 24.76 -0.47 17.34
CA LEU A 195 23.38 -0.63 16.85
C LEU A 195 23.34 -0.59 15.34
N ARG A 196 22.60 -1.53 14.74
CA ARG A 196 22.45 -1.64 13.31
C ARG A 196 21.15 -1.00 12.86
N ILE A 197 21.25 0.10 12.11
CA ILE A 197 20.13 0.96 11.71
C ILE A 197 19.99 0.91 10.19
N CYS A 198 18.79 0.60 9.69
CA CYS A 198 18.55 0.59 8.25
C CYS A 198 17.51 1.62 7.80
N HIS A 199 17.65 2.02 6.54
CA HIS A 199 16.71 2.83 5.78
C HIS A 199 16.54 2.25 4.38
N SER A 200 15.29 2.04 3.93
CA SER A 200 15.01 1.42 2.63
C SER A 200 13.94 2.21 1.86
N PRO A 201 14.31 3.36 1.27
CA PRO A 201 13.36 4.22 0.59
C PRO A 201 12.97 3.66 -0.79
N THR A 202 11.68 3.63 -1.09
CA THR A 202 11.19 3.43 -2.46
C THR A 202 11.33 4.69 -3.30
N ASN A 203 11.30 5.85 -2.65
CA ASN A 203 11.53 7.15 -3.25
C ASN A 203 12.16 8.09 -2.21
N ARG A 204 13.38 8.56 -2.46
CA ARG A 204 14.14 9.40 -1.53
C ARG A 204 13.43 10.70 -1.15
N TYR A 205 12.79 11.36 -2.12
CA TYR A 205 12.10 12.62 -1.88
C TYR A 205 10.99 12.48 -0.84
N TYR A 206 10.10 11.51 -1.04
CA TYR A 206 8.97 11.31 -0.12
C TYR A 206 9.39 10.83 1.27
N LYS A 207 10.53 10.15 1.36
CA LYS A 207 11.04 9.60 2.62
C LYS A 207 11.98 10.56 3.37
N GLY A 208 12.33 11.72 2.76
CA GLY A 208 13.33 12.63 3.36
C GLY A 208 14.71 12.00 3.49
N SER A 209 15.05 11.09 2.56
CA SER A 209 16.21 10.20 2.67
C SER A 209 17.53 10.93 2.74
N ASP A 210 17.68 12.04 2.05
CA ASP A 210 18.97 12.74 2.01
C ASP A 210 19.39 13.23 3.40
N ASP A 211 18.45 13.76 4.18
CA ASP A 211 18.71 14.19 5.56
C ASP A 211 18.95 12.98 6.49
N ILE A 212 18.18 11.88 6.31
CA ILE A 212 18.40 10.64 7.07
C ILE A 212 19.80 10.08 6.80
N ILE A 213 20.20 10.00 5.54
CA ILE A 213 21.50 9.49 5.11
C ILE A 213 22.63 10.36 5.65
N GLU A 214 22.50 11.69 5.57
CA GLU A 214 23.51 12.63 6.11
C GLU A 214 23.75 12.38 7.61
N ILE A 215 22.67 12.38 8.40
CA ILE A 215 22.74 12.20 9.85
C ILE A 215 23.27 10.82 10.23
N CYS A 216 22.79 9.76 9.59
CA CYS A 216 23.21 8.40 9.90
C CYS A 216 24.65 8.12 9.49
N ASN A 217 25.11 8.64 8.34
CA ASN A 217 26.51 8.53 7.93
C ASN A 217 27.48 9.26 8.87
N ASP A 218 27.07 10.38 9.44
CA ASP A 218 27.89 11.08 10.46
C ASP A 218 28.05 10.21 11.71
N LEU A 219 26.98 9.59 12.20
CA LEU A 219 27.02 8.68 13.35
C LEU A 219 27.82 7.40 13.07
N ASP A 220 27.71 6.84 11.86
CA ASP A 220 28.43 5.65 11.41
C ASP A 220 29.93 5.91 11.32
N LYS A 221 30.36 7.00 10.70
CA LYS A 221 31.76 7.43 10.64
C LYS A 221 32.41 7.60 12.00
N ASN A 222 31.61 7.99 12.99
CA ASN A 222 32.06 8.13 14.38
C ASN A 222 32.00 6.80 15.16
N GLY A 223 31.66 5.67 14.51
CA GLY A 223 31.58 4.35 15.12
C GLY A 223 30.44 4.17 16.14
N GLN A 224 29.46 5.06 16.13
CA GLN A 224 28.35 5.05 17.09
C GLN A 224 27.23 4.08 16.68
N ILE A 225 27.05 3.85 15.37
CA ILE A 225 26.07 2.94 14.77
C ILE A 225 26.73 2.19 13.59
N GLU A 226 26.05 1.18 13.07
CA GLU A 226 26.25 0.62 11.73
C GLU A 226 25.05 1.03 10.87
N PHE A 227 25.25 1.91 9.89
CA PHE A 227 24.17 2.38 9.01
C PHE A 227 24.08 1.55 7.74
N VAL A 228 22.88 1.07 7.40
CA VAL A 228 22.60 0.23 6.23
C VAL A 228 21.57 0.91 5.34
N LEU A 229 22.00 1.57 4.28
CA LEU A 229 21.13 2.07 3.24
C LEU A 229 20.79 0.94 2.26
N ILE A 230 19.49 0.66 2.07
CA ILE A 230 19.00 -0.45 1.23
C ILE A 230 18.31 0.12 0.00
N GLU A 231 18.99 0.10 -1.14
CA GLU A 231 18.47 0.58 -2.43
C GLU A 231 18.86 -0.37 -3.56
N GLY A 232 18.06 -0.42 -4.63
CA GLY A 232 18.35 -1.20 -5.83
C GLY A 232 18.36 -2.72 -5.60
N LYS A 233 17.67 -3.20 -4.56
CA LYS A 233 17.58 -4.60 -4.18
C LYS A 233 16.22 -5.19 -4.52
N THR A 234 16.15 -6.49 -4.71
CA THR A 234 14.88 -7.23 -4.77
C THR A 234 14.20 -7.22 -3.41
N HIS A 235 12.88 -7.40 -3.38
CA HIS A 235 12.11 -7.41 -2.14
C HIS A 235 12.64 -8.43 -1.11
N ASN A 236 12.98 -9.63 -1.55
CA ASN A 236 13.54 -10.67 -0.68
C ASN A 236 14.89 -10.26 -0.07
N GLU A 237 15.79 -9.66 -0.86
CA GLU A 237 17.05 -9.12 -0.35
C GLU A 237 16.84 -8.02 0.68
N VAL A 238 15.85 -7.13 0.44
CA VAL A 238 15.48 -6.06 1.40
C VAL A 238 15.05 -6.68 2.73
N LEU A 239 14.17 -7.70 2.70
CA LEU A 239 13.71 -8.39 3.90
C LEU A 239 14.87 -9.06 4.65
N ASP A 240 15.78 -9.74 3.93
CA ASP A 240 16.92 -10.43 4.54
C ASP A 240 17.90 -9.44 5.20
N ILE A 241 18.16 -8.30 4.59
CA ILE A 241 18.99 -7.25 5.19
C ILE A 241 18.30 -6.66 6.43
N LYS A 242 17.02 -6.33 6.35
CA LYS A 242 16.24 -5.78 7.48
C LYS A 242 16.28 -6.71 8.71
N LYS A 243 16.15 -8.03 8.53
CA LYS A 243 16.19 -9.01 9.63
C LYS A 243 17.45 -8.90 10.48
N SER A 244 18.54 -8.40 9.93
CA SER A 244 19.82 -8.23 10.65
C SER A 244 19.95 -6.87 11.36
N CYS A 245 18.94 -6.02 11.29
CA CYS A 245 18.95 -4.68 11.87
C CYS A 245 18.16 -4.60 13.18
N ASP A 246 18.44 -3.59 13.98
CA ASP A 246 17.75 -3.33 15.25
C ASP A 246 16.67 -2.24 15.08
N ILE A 247 16.98 -1.25 14.26
CA ILE A 247 16.16 -0.05 14.07
C ILE A 247 15.93 0.16 12.58
N TYR A 248 14.72 0.55 12.23
CA TYR A 248 14.33 0.99 10.91
C TYR A 248 13.91 2.46 10.95
N ILE A 249 14.46 3.29 10.07
CA ILE A 249 13.99 4.67 9.88
C ILE A 249 13.13 4.70 8.62
N ASP A 250 11.84 5.05 8.77
CA ASP A 250 10.91 5.07 7.65
C ASP A 250 10.98 6.39 6.88
N GLN A 251 10.62 7.50 7.52
CA GLN A 251 10.53 8.80 6.85
C GLN A 251 10.64 9.98 7.81
N ILE A 252 10.99 11.14 7.22
CA ILE A 252 10.89 12.47 7.81
C ILE A 252 10.33 13.45 6.78
N HIS A 253 9.86 14.63 7.21
CA HIS A 253 9.26 15.70 6.40
C HIS A 253 7.83 15.47 5.90
N ASN A 254 7.18 14.39 6.23
CA ASN A 254 5.77 14.12 5.90
C ASN A 254 5.34 14.56 4.47
N ARG A 255 6.15 14.18 3.45
CA ARG A 255 5.92 14.57 2.05
C ARG A 255 5.03 13.61 1.26
N GLY A 256 4.85 12.38 1.73
CA GLY A 256 4.27 11.28 0.95
C GLY A 256 2.95 10.73 1.46
N GLY A 257 2.25 11.47 2.29
CA GLY A 257 1.03 11.04 2.96
C GLY A 257 1.17 11.10 4.47
N TRP A 258 0.08 10.98 5.18
CA TRP A 258 0.02 11.25 6.62
C TRP A 258 0.53 10.10 7.49
N GLY A 259 0.74 8.93 6.90
CA GLY A 259 0.98 7.71 7.64
C GLY A 259 2.27 6.98 7.29
N TYR A 260 2.40 5.79 7.85
CA TYR A 260 3.47 4.85 7.57
C TYR A 260 3.09 3.93 6.38
N GLY A 261 4.09 3.34 5.74
CA GLY A 261 3.90 2.42 4.61
C GLY A 261 4.20 0.96 4.96
N MET A 262 4.07 0.08 3.95
CA MET A 262 4.36 -1.35 4.09
C MET A 262 5.79 -1.62 4.58
N ASN A 263 6.75 -0.78 4.24
CA ASN A 263 8.13 -0.89 4.76
C ASN A 263 8.20 -0.84 6.30
N SER A 264 7.35 -0.01 6.93
CA SER A 264 7.22 0.03 8.39
C SER A 264 6.55 -1.24 8.91
N VAL A 265 5.47 -1.71 8.28
CA VAL A 265 4.76 -2.94 8.66
C VAL A 265 5.69 -4.16 8.61
N GLU A 266 6.49 -4.29 7.55
CA GLU A 266 7.52 -5.31 7.43
C GLU A 266 8.54 -5.23 8.57
N SER A 267 9.05 -4.03 8.83
CA SER A 267 10.07 -3.81 9.86
C SER A 267 9.54 -4.12 11.26
N LEU A 268 8.34 -3.65 11.59
CA LEU A 268 7.66 -3.99 12.86
C LEU A 268 7.40 -5.49 12.97
N SER A 269 7.06 -6.17 11.85
CA SER A 269 6.85 -7.63 11.84
C SER A 269 8.10 -8.42 12.19
N MET A 270 9.27 -7.90 11.85
CA MET A 270 10.58 -8.46 12.24
C MET A 270 10.99 -8.07 13.66
N GLY A 271 10.20 -7.22 14.33
CA GLY A 271 10.52 -6.68 15.64
C GLY A 271 11.56 -5.56 15.59
N LEU A 272 11.73 -4.86 14.47
CA LEU A 272 12.58 -3.67 14.46
C LEU A 272 11.89 -2.52 15.19
N VAL A 273 12.66 -1.69 15.87
CA VAL A 273 12.17 -0.43 16.38
C VAL A 273 12.05 0.55 15.22
N CYS A 274 10.85 1.07 14.97
CA CYS A 274 10.59 1.93 13.82
C CYS A 274 10.54 3.39 14.22
N LEU A 275 11.40 4.20 13.61
CA LEU A 275 11.46 5.66 13.75
C LEU A 275 10.78 6.28 12.53
N THR A 276 9.84 7.20 12.76
CA THR A 276 9.10 7.84 11.65
C THR A 276 8.53 9.20 12.09
N GLU A 277 8.26 10.06 11.12
CA GLU A 277 7.45 11.25 11.32
C GLU A 277 6.01 10.96 10.85
N LEU A 278 5.04 11.11 11.73
CA LEU A 278 3.61 11.02 11.44
C LEU A 278 2.95 12.34 11.81
N VAL A 279 1.91 12.72 11.06
CA VAL A 279 1.06 13.86 11.47
C VAL A 279 0.28 13.52 12.73
N GLU A 280 -0.08 14.54 13.48
CA GLU A 280 -0.76 14.38 14.78
C GLU A 280 -2.09 13.65 14.65
N GLU A 281 -2.86 13.94 13.61
CA GLU A 281 -4.14 13.28 13.31
C GLU A 281 -3.96 11.77 13.14
N TYR A 282 -2.85 11.34 12.51
CA TYR A 282 -2.60 9.93 12.32
C TYR A 282 -2.11 9.25 13.60
N GLN A 283 -1.27 9.93 14.39
CA GLN A 283 -0.86 9.43 15.71
C GLN A 283 -2.06 9.18 16.61
N ASN A 284 -3.05 10.09 16.59
CA ASN A 284 -4.26 9.97 17.40
C ASN A 284 -5.24 8.89 16.85
N PHE A 285 -5.19 8.62 15.57
CA PHE A 285 -6.07 7.64 14.92
C PHE A 285 -5.60 6.19 15.16
N ILE A 286 -4.29 5.91 15.08
CA ILE A 286 -3.77 4.56 15.29
C ILE A 286 -3.53 4.32 16.79
N PRO A 287 -4.22 3.36 17.42
CA PRO A 287 -4.12 3.15 18.86
C PRO A 287 -2.79 2.50 19.23
N ASP A 288 -2.25 2.89 20.38
CA ASP A 288 -1.11 2.25 21.06
C ASP A 288 0.08 1.91 20.12
N HIS A 289 0.34 2.77 19.14
CA HIS A 289 1.37 2.48 18.14
C HIS A 289 2.79 2.50 18.73
N PRO A 290 3.69 1.59 18.29
CA PRO A 290 5.03 1.45 18.83
C PRO A 290 6.05 2.40 18.20
N PHE A 291 5.64 3.23 17.22
CA PHE A 291 6.55 4.14 16.53
C PHE A 291 7.19 5.15 17.46
N ILE A 292 8.50 5.36 17.28
CA ILE A 292 9.21 6.48 17.90
C ILE A 292 9.09 7.67 16.94
N MET A 293 8.44 8.73 17.42
CA MET A 293 8.26 9.96 16.65
C MET A 293 9.57 10.72 16.53
N ILE A 294 9.94 11.07 15.30
CA ILE A 294 11.12 11.84 14.96
C ILE A 294 10.78 12.99 14.02
N LYS A 295 11.65 13.98 14.01
CA LYS A 295 11.79 14.99 12.97
C LYS A 295 13.27 15.10 12.62
N LYS A 296 13.63 15.79 11.55
CA LYS A 296 15.03 16.01 11.15
C LYS A 296 15.88 16.48 12.36
N GLU A 297 15.39 17.46 13.10
CA GLU A 297 16.09 18.12 14.21
C GLU A 297 16.30 17.17 15.40
N SER A 298 15.40 16.21 15.61
CA SER A 298 15.45 15.28 16.75
C SER A 298 16.12 13.95 16.43
N LEU A 299 16.25 13.57 15.14
CA LEU A 299 16.70 12.25 14.71
C LEU A 299 18.04 11.84 15.34
N LYS A 300 19.06 12.72 15.24
CA LYS A 300 20.39 12.42 15.81
C LYS A 300 20.32 12.20 17.32
N LYS A 301 19.63 13.07 18.03
CA LYS A 301 19.44 12.99 19.51
C LYS A 301 18.74 11.69 19.89
N THR A 302 17.65 11.35 19.20
CA THR A 302 16.88 10.13 19.44
C THR A 302 17.72 8.88 19.25
N ILE A 303 18.53 8.79 18.19
CA ILE A 303 19.44 7.65 17.97
C ILE A 303 20.44 7.54 19.13
N LEU A 304 21.06 8.64 19.57
CA LEU A 304 22.02 8.63 20.66
C LEU A 304 21.39 8.19 22.00
N GLU A 305 20.16 8.60 22.28
CA GLU A 305 19.39 8.13 23.44
C GLU A 305 19.12 6.62 23.40
N LEU A 306 18.78 6.08 22.22
CA LEU A 306 18.56 4.64 22.02
C LEU A 306 19.85 3.83 22.19
N ILE A 307 21.00 4.36 21.78
CA ILE A 307 22.33 3.73 22.03
C ILE A 307 22.61 3.59 23.53
N GLN A 308 22.24 4.59 24.31
CA GLN A 308 22.46 4.60 25.77
C GLN A 308 21.49 3.67 26.52
N ASN A 309 20.30 3.42 25.98
CA ASN A 309 19.27 2.62 26.65
C ASN A 309 18.89 1.35 25.83
N LYS A 310 19.85 0.47 25.65
CA LYS A 310 19.67 -0.78 24.87
C LYS A 310 18.62 -1.73 25.48
N GLU A 311 18.41 -1.74 26.79
CA GLU A 311 17.41 -2.61 27.42
C GLU A 311 15.98 -2.23 27.00
N SER A 312 15.70 -0.94 26.84
CA SER A 312 14.39 -0.48 26.37
C SER A 312 14.09 -0.91 24.94
N LEU A 313 15.12 -1.11 24.10
CA LEU A 313 14.95 -1.59 22.73
C LEU A 313 14.35 -2.99 22.67
N ILE A 314 14.72 -3.90 23.58
CA ILE A 314 14.17 -5.28 23.59
C ILE A 314 12.65 -5.23 23.82
N ASN A 315 12.19 -4.43 24.76
CA ASN A 315 10.77 -4.27 25.00
C ASN A 315 10.06 -3.65 23.79
N LYS A 316 10.64 -2.62 23.20
CA LYS A 316 10.09 -1.99 21.99
C LYS A 316 10.06 -2.93 20.78
N LYS A 317 11.03 -3.82 20.63
CA LYS A 317 10.99 -4.88 19.60
C LYS A 317 9.80 -5.81 19.75
N ILE A 318 9.47 -6.17 21.01
CA ILE A 318 8.30 -7.00 21.32
C ILE A 318 7.00 -6.23 21.06
N GLU A 319 6.91 -5.00 21.60
CA GLU A 319 5.77 -4.09 21.36
C GLU A 319 5.48 -3.90 19.86
N SER A 320 6.54 -3.67 19.06
CA SER A 320 6.45 -3.54 17.60
C SER A 320 5.79 -4.76 16.97
N ARG A 321 6.24 -5.94 17.35
CA ARG A 321 5.73 -7.21 16.84
C ARG A 321 4.29 -7.48 17.26
N ASP A 322 3.96 -7.24 18.51
CA ASP A 322 2.63 -7.49 19.04
C ASP A 322 1.61 -6.53 18.43
N TRP A 323 1.98 -5.26 18.28
CA TRP A 323 1.14 -4.27 17.64
C TRP A 323 0.85 -4.61 16.18
N VAL A 324 1.88 -4.91 15.39
CA VAL A 324 1.68 -5.21 13.97
C VAL A 324 0.90 -6.50 13.76
N LYS A 325 1.06 -7.49 14.63
CA LYS A 325 0.26 -8.71 14.60
C LYS A 325 -1.21 -8.42 14.88
N LYS A 326 -1.49 -7.56 15.86
CA LYS A 326 -2.84 -7.16 16.27
C LYS A 326 -3.59 -6.40 15.17
N TYR A 327 -2.91 -5.48 14.45
CA TYR A 327 -3.56 -4.58 13.50
C TYR A 327 -3.34 -4.93 12.03
N HIS A 328 -2.22 -5.56 11.68
CA HIS A 328 -1.87 -5.94 10.32
C HIS A 328 -1.80 -7.45 10.07
N GLY A 329 -1.94 -8.27 11.11
CA GLY A 329 -2.01 -9.71 10.93
C GLY A 329 -3.16 -10.09 9.99
N ILE A 330 -2.92 -11.06 9.09
CA ILE A 330 -3.92 -11.47 8.08
C ILE A 330 -5.27 -11.76 8.76
N SER A 331 -5.28 -12.53 9.84
CA SER A 331 -6.52 -12.88 10.55
C SER A 331 -7.25 -11.65 11.07
N SER A 332 -6.55 -10.72 11.76
CA SER A 332 -7.16 -9.52 12.33
C SER A 332 -7.74 -8.59 11.27
N VAL A 333 -7.03 -8.41 10.14
CA VAL A 333 -7.52 -7.59 9.03
C VAL A 333 -8.69 -8.27 8.33
N THR A 334 -8.67 -9.61 8.21
CA THR A 334 -9.77 -10.37 7.61
C THR A 334 -11.01 -10.32 8.49
N GLU A 335 -10.87 -10.44 9.81
CA GLU A 335 -11.97 -10.26 10.76
C GLU A 335 -12.60 -8.86 10.62
N SER A 336 -11.77 -7.82 10.52
CA SER A 336 -12.25 -6.45 10.30
C SER A 336 -12.97 -6.29 8.95
N LEU A 337 -12.49 -6.94 7.89
CA LEU A 337 -13.18 -6.93 6.59
C LEU A 337 -14.51 -7.67 6.65
N TYR A 338 -14.54 -8.80 7.35
CA TYR A 338 -15.75 -9.61 7.44
C TYR A 338 -16.80 -8.96 8.34
N SER A 339 -16.42 -8.17 9.35
CA SER A 339 -17.40 -7.37 10.11
C SER A 339 -18.15 -6.39 9.20
N TYR A 340 -17.47 -5.77 8.22
CA TYR A 340 -18.18 -4.99 7.19
C TYR A 340 -19.14 -5.82 6.34
N TYR A 341 -18.79 -7.07 6.03
CA TYR A 341 -19.68 -7.96 5.27
C TYR A 341 -20.90 -8.37 6.08
N GLU A 342 -20.74 -8.64 7.38
CA GLU A 342 -21.82 -8.93 8.33
C GLU A 342 -22.75 -7.73 8.51
N GLU A 343 -22.21 -6.53 8.73
CA GLU A 343 -23.00 -5.28 8.83
C GLU A 343 -23.87 -5.05 7.60
N LYS A 344 -23.39 -5.46 6.43
CA LYS A 344 -24.14 -5.36 5.15
C LYS A 344 -24.99 -6.60 4.86
N SER A 345 -24.98 -7.59 5.74
CA SER A 345 -25.73 -8.85 5.57
C SER A 345 -25.34 -9.66 4.32
N TRP A 346 -24.08 -9.57 3.88
CA TRP A 346 -23.56 -10.37 2.76
C TRP A 346 -23.13 -11.77 3.17
N ILE A 347 -22.74 -11.93 4.40
CA ILE A 347 -22.43 -13.21 5.06
C ILE A 347 -23.22 -13.32 6.36
N LYS A 348 -23.30 -14.56 6.90
CA LYS A 348 -24.02 -14.85 8.16
C LYS A 348 -23.05 -14.99 9.32
#